data_365f0f9a334f070a1a9e9b7976ae2a8c
#
_entry.id   365f0f9a334f070a1a9e9b7976ae2a8c
#
_cell.length_a   1.000
_cell.length_b   1.000
_cell.length_c   1.000
_cell.angle_alpha   90.00
_cell.angle_beta   90.00
_cell.angle_gamma   90.00
#
_symmetry.space_group_name_H-M   'P 1'
#
loop_
_entity.id
_entity.type
_entity.pdbx_description
1 polymer ?
#
loop_
_entity_poly.entity_id
_entity_poly.type
_entity_poly.pdbx_seq_one_letter_code
_entity_poly.pdbx_strand_id
1 'polypeptide(L)'
;MNYSIIFYIIGWILNLEAAFMLPSCLVALIYQESSGWSLVAAVLLCLLIGLPLVIRKPKNRVFYLREGFATTALCWIVLSCVGALPFVLSGYIPNPVDALFETVSGFTTTGASILTDVEALPHCLLFWRSFTHWIGGMGVLVFLLTLIPLAGGSHMNLMKAESPGPSVTRLVPKVKSTAKILYMIYMVLTIIEIFLLLFGGMPLFDSITLSLGTAGTGGFGIKNDSIAGYSTYCQVIITIFMILFGINFNAYFLILIRKFRQAWESEEVRAYLLIIAAATLAITFNVRGYFSSFAQAFQQTIFQVASIITTTGYATTNFDLWPEFSRTILVLLMFVGACAGSTGGGIKVSRILILLKTVKKELIQLLHPRSVRRIQIDGKAIEHEVVRSTNVYMGVYIFIFAFSMLLIALNNFDLITNFTAVAATLNNIGPGLSLVGPSGNFSMFSDFSKLVLIFDMLAGRLELFPLLLLFVPNTWRRF
;
A
#
# COMPACT_ATOMS: atom_id res chain seq x y z
N MET A 1 4.71 -13.11 26.59
CA MET A 1 3.99 -12.12 25.78
C MET A 1 3.06 -11.30 26.66
N ASN A 2 3.01 -10.00 26.46
CA ASN A 2 2.17 -9.08 27.27
C ASN A 2 0.81 -8.84 26.58
N TYR A 3 -0.15 -9.76 26.79
CA TYR A 3 -1.48 -9.67 26.18
C TYR A 3 -2.25 -8.41 26.58
N SER A 4 -2.05 -7.91 27.81
CA SER A 4 -2.75 -6.72 28.31
C SER A 4 -2.43 -5.47 27.48
N ILE A 5 -1.18 -5.31 27.03
CA ILE A 5 -0.79 -4.17 26.20
C ILE A 5 -1.31 -4.32 24.77
N ILE A 6 -1.39 -5.57 24.25
CA ILE A 6 -1.92 -5.84 22.91
C ILE A 6 -3.41 -5.46 22.87
N PHE A 7 -4.22 -5.93 23.82
CA PHE A 7 -5.64 -5.58 23.88
C PHE A 7 -5.87 -4.08 24.09
N TYR A 8 -5.01 -3.44 24.88
CA TYR A 8 -5.07 -1.98 25.08
C TYR A 8 -4.82 -1.22 23.77
N ILE A 9 -3.84 -1.66 22.96
CA ILE A 9 -3.54 -1.06 21.66
C ILE A 9 -4.66 -1.32 20.67
N ILE A 10 -5.20 -2.55 20.60
CA ILE A 10 -6.37 -2.89 19.77
C ILE A 10 -7.55 -2.00 20.13
N GLY A 11 -7.80 -1.76 21.44
CA GLY A 11 -8.85 -0.85 21.89
C GLY A 11 -8.67 0.57 21.35
N TRP A 12 -7.45 1.10 21.34
CA TRP A 12 -7.16 2.41 20.75
C TRP A 12 -7.37 2.43 19.24
N ILE A 13 -6.97 1.38 18.54
CA ILE A 13 -7.18 1.27 17.08
C ILE A 13 -8.66 1.26 16.74
N LEU A 14 -9.50 0.50 17.48
CA LEU A 14 -10.95 0.47 17.27
C LEU A 14 -11.59 1.85 17.53
N ASN A 15 -11.19 2.55 18.57
CA ASN A 15 -11.69 3.91 18.81
C ASN A 15 -11.26 4.90 17.72
N LEU A 16 -10.06 4.73 17.17
CA LEU A 16 -9.57 5.53 16.06
C LEU A 16 -10.34 5.21 14.76
N GLU A 17 -10.63 3.94 14.51
CA GLU A 17 -11.43 3.49 13.37
C GLU A 17 -12.86 4.05 13.46
N ALA A 18 -13.48 4.04 14.65
CA ALA A 18 -14.75 4.69 14.88
C ALA A 18 -14.73 6.18 14.48
N ALA A 19 -13.67 6.90 14.87
CA ALA A 19 -13.49 8.30 14.47
C ALA A 19 -13.30 8.46 12.96
N PHE A 20 -12.58 7.56 12.31
CA PHE A 20 -12.38 7.58 10.86
C PHE A 20 -13.62 7.21 10.04
N MET A 21 -14.60 6.50 10.61
CA MET A 21 -15.87 6.25 9.94
C MET A 21 -16.81 7.47 9.97
N LEU A 22 -16.60 8.45 10.89
CA LEU A 22 -17.48 9.63 11.01
C LEU A 22 -17.57 10.48 9.72
N PRO A 23 -16.50 10.75 8.96
CA PRO A 23 -16.61 11.43 7.67
C PRO A 23 -17.55 10.71 6.68
N SER A 24 -17.52 9.38 6.64
CA SER A 24 -18.44 8.59 5.80
C SER A 24 -19.90 8.70 6.29
N CYS A 25 -20.12 8.76 7.59
CA CYS A 25 -21.44 9.04 8.16
C CYS A 25 -21.92 10.44 7.76
N LEU A 26 -21.01 11.43 7.73
CA LEU A 26 -21.35 12.78 7.28
C LEU A 26 -21.75 12.80 5.79
N VAL A 27 -21.03 12.07 4.94
CA VAL A 27 -21.39 11.89 3.52
C VAL A 27 -22.79 11.29 3.40
N ALA A 28 -23.10 10.24 4.18
CA ALA A 28 -24.45 9.65 4.19
C ALA A 28 -25.55 10.65 4.56
N LEU A 29 -25.28 11.57 5.49
CA LEU A 29 -26.21 12.64 5.86
C LEU A 29 -26.40 13.67 4.72
N ILE A 30 -25.29 14.05 4.06
CA ILE A 30 -25.35 15.02 2.94
C ILE A 30 -26.15 14.47 1.76
N TYR A 31 -25.93 13.19 1.41
CA TYR A 31 -26.62 12.54 0.29
C TYR A 31 -27.94 11.86 0.70
N GLN A 32 -28.33 11.92 1.99
CA GLN A 32 -29.56 11.33 2.56
C GLN A 32 -29.66 9.82 2.29
N GLU A 33 -28.57 9.10 2.41
CA GLU A 33 -28.49 7.66 2.12
C GLU A 33 -28.83 6.82 3.35
N SER A 34 -29.76 5.87 3.22
CA SER A 34 -30.13 4.95 4.31
C SER A 34 -29.00 3.99 4.71
N SER A 35 -28.07 3.71 3.79
CA SER A 35 -26.86 2.90 4.07
C SER A 35 -25.95 3.50 5.14
N GLY A 36 -26.10 4.78 5.49
CA GLY A 36 -25.42 5.43 6.59
C GLY A 36 -25.65 4.76 7.94
N TRP A 37 -26.77 4.08 8.15
CA TRP A 37 -27.05 3.35 9.40
C TRP A 37 -26.09 2.16 9.62
N SER A 38 -25.60 1.53 8.54
CA SER A 38 -24.60 0.48 8.62
C SER A 38 -23.26 1.00 9.16
N LEU A 39 -22.86 2.21 8.74
CA LEU A 39 -21.66 2.89 9.28
C LEU A 39 -21.83 3.26 10.75
N VAL A 40 -23.02 3.81 11.14
CA VAL A 40 -23.31 4.14 12.53
C VAL A 40 -23.26 2.88 13.41
N ALA A 41 -23.83 1.76 12.95
CA ALA A 41 -23.77 0.49 13.66
C ALA A 41 -22.33 0.01 13.87
N ALA A 42 -21.48 0.11 12.84
CA ALA A 42 -20.05 -0.23 12.92
C ALA A 42 -19.30 0.69 13.91
N VAL A 43 -19.56 2.01 13.88
CA VAL A 43 -19.00 2.98 14.83
C VAL A 43 -19.37 2.61 16.27
N LEU A 44 -20.65 2.31 16.53
CA LEU A 44 -21.12 1.91 17.86
C LEU A 44 -20.45 0.62 18.33
N LEU A 45 -20.27 -0.37 17.45
CA LEU A 45 -19.58 -1.61 17.76
C LEU A 45 -18.09 -1.36 18.10
N CYS A 46 -17.40 -0.52 17.32
CA CYS A 46 -16.03 -0.11 17.61
C CYS A 46 -15.90 0.50 19.00
N LEU A 47 -16.80 1.42 19.35
CA LEU A 47 -16.79 2.10 20.65
C LEU A 47 -17.15 1.13 21.79
N LEU A 48 -18.13 0.25 21.58
CA LEU A 48 -18.56 -0.74 22.56
C LEU A 48 -17.43 -1.70 22.95
N ILE A 49 -16.60 -2.09 22.00
CA ILE A 49 -15.44 -2.97 22.24
C ILE A 49 -14.20 -2.15 22.64
N GLY A 50 -13.94 -1.05 21.94
CA GLY A 50 -12.71 -0.28 22.08
C GLY A 50 -12.60 0.46 23.41
N LEU A 51 -13.70 1.10 23.89
CA LEU A 51 -13.66 1.86 25.14
C LEU A 51 -13.35 1.00 26.37
N PRO A 52 -13.99 -0.18 26.60
CA PRO A 52 -13.65 -1.04 27.73
C PRO A 52 -12.19 -1.52 27.71
N LEU A 53 -11.64 -1.78 26.52
CA LEU A 53 -10.24 -2.21 26.39
C LEU A 53 -9.26 -1.09 26.75
N VAL A 54 -9.58 0.16 26.45
CA VAL A 54 -8.74 1.33 26.76
C VAL A 54 -8.83 1.73 28.23
N ILE A 55 -9.99 1.59 28.87
CA ILE A 55 -10.17 1.90 30.31
C ILE A 55 -9.26 1.01 31.16
N ARG A 56 -9.07 -0.25 30.80
CA ARG A 56 -8.20 -1.21 31.48
C ARG A 56 -6.73 -0.99 31.14
N LYS A 57 -6.10 0.04 31.72
CA LYS A 57 -4.69 0.34 31.49
C LYS A 57 -3.78 -0.83 31.89
N PRO A 58 -2.80 -1.23 31.04
CA PRO A 58 -1.87 -2.30 31.38
C PRO A 58 -0.96 -1.89 32.54
N LYS A 59 -0.79 -2.79 33.52
CA LYS A 59 0.13 -2.60 34.64
C LYS A 59 1.59 -2.63 34.21
N ASN A 60 1.93 -3.56 33.29
CA ASN A 60 3.26 -3.67 32.69
C ASN A 60 3.24 -3.04 31.29
N ARG A 61 4.08 -2.03 31.07
CA ARG A 61 4.22 -1.30 29.79
C ARG A 61 5.47 -1.68 29.00
N VAL A 62 6.16 -2.74 29.40
CA VAL A 62 7.33 -3.23 28.66
C VAL A 62 6.85 -3.86 27.37
N PHE A 63 7.42 -3.41 26.27
CA PHE A 63 7.02 -3.77 24.90
C PHE A 63 8.28 -4.15 24.12
N TYR A 64 8.40 -5.41 23.77
CA TYR A 64 9.51 -5.95 23.01
C TYR A 64 9.17 -5.97 21.51
N LEU A 65 10.18 -6.19 20.66
CA LEU A 65 10.02 -6.24 19.21
C LEU A 65 9.01 -7.32 18.76
N ARG A 66 8.98 -8.45 19.48
CA ARG A 66 8.05 -9.57 19.22
C ARG A 66 6.59 -9.15 19.44
N GLU A 67 6.29 -8.48 20.57
CA GLU A 67 4.95 -7.92 20.82
C GLU A 67 4.59 -6.86 19.76
N GLY A 68 5.58 -6.08 19.30
CA GLY A 68 5.41 -5.10 18.23
C GLY A 68 4.89 -5.72 16.96
N PHE A 69 5.59 -6.71 16.44
CA PHE A 69 5.19 -7.41 15.22
C PHE A 69 3.81 -8.07 15.33
N ALA A 70 3.56 -8.82 16.42
CA ALA A 70 2.29 -9.48 16.61
C ALA A 70 1.13 -8.48 16.75
N THR A 71 1.34 -7.37 17.49
CA THR A 71 0.32 -6.32 17.65
C THR A 71 0.01 -5.65 16.32
N THR A 72 1.04 -5.30 15.52
CA THR A 72 0.86 -4.70 14.21
C THR A 72 -0.02 -5.58 13.33
N ALA A 73 0.33 -6.86 13.18
CA ALA A 73 -0.44 -7.78 12.34
C ALA A 73 -1.89 -7.97 12.85
N LEU A 74 -2.09 -8.12 14.17
CA LEU A 74 -3.43 -8.23 14.75
C LEU A 74 -4.25 -6.96 14.55
N CYS A 75 -3.65 -5.77 14.69
CA CYS A 75 -4.35 -4.50 14.45
C CYS A 75 -4.85 -4.40 13.01
N TRP A 76 -4.04 -4.77 12.03
CA TRP A 76 -4.45 -4.77 10.62
C TRP A 76 -5.59 -5.74 10.34
N ILE A 77 -5.54 -6.95 10.92
CA ILE A 77 -6.63 -7.94 10.80
C ILE A 77 -7.92 -7.41 11.43
N VAL A 78 -7.86 -6.91 12.68
CA VAL A 78 -9.04 -6.41 13.41
C VAL A 78 -9.66 -5.21 12.68
N LEU A 79 -8.83 -4.25 12.27
CA LEU A 79 -9.24 -3.07 11.52
C LEU A 79 -9.94 -3.46 10.20
N SER A 80 -9.41 -4.44 9.48
CA SER A 80 -10.05 -4.91 8.25
C SER A 80 -11.36 -5.65 8.49
N CYS A 81 -11.45 -6.46 9.56
CA CYS A 81 -12.68 -7.17 9.90
C CYS A 81 -13.81 -6.22 10.29
N VAL A 82 -13.50 -5.20 11.10
CA VAL A 82 -14.50 -4.22 11.53
C VAL A 82 -14.87 -3.25 10.42
N GLY A 83 -13.88 -2.81 9.63
CA GLY A 83 -14.10 -1.97 8.46
C GLY A 83 -14.93 -2.61 7.34
N ALA A 84 -15.05 -3.95 7.33
CA ALA A 84 -15.92 -4.70 6.42
C ALA A 84 -17.40 -4.66 6.82
N LEU A 85 -17.71 -4.40 8.10
CA LEU A 85 -19.09 -4.44 8.61
C LEU A 85 -20.06 -3.50 7.87
N PRO A 86 -19.69 -2.23 7.52
CA PRO A 86 -20.60 -1.37 6.77
C PRO A 86 -21.06 -1.98 5.44
N PHE A 87 -20.19 -2.71 4.73
CA PHE A 87 -20.54 -3.34 3.46
C PHE A 87 -21.50 -4.53 3.65
N VAL A 88 -21.26 -5.35 4.67
CA VAL A 88 -22.13 -6.51 4.97
C VAL A 88 -23.51 -6.03 5.50
N LEU A 89 -23.51 -5.11 6.48
CA LEU A 89 -24.72 -4.62 7.14
C LEU A 89 -25.62 -3.81 6.20
N SER A 90 -25.04 -3.13 5.22
CA SER A 90 -25.80 -2.40 4.20
C SER A 90 -26.41 -3.32 3.14
N GLY A 91 -25.96 -4.57 3.04
CA GLY A 91 -26.39 -5.53 2.03
C GLY A 91 -25.80 -5.33 0.63
N TYR A 92 -24.93 -4.33 0.41
CA TYR A 92 -24.28 -4.12 -0.90
C TYR A 92 -23.20 -5.17 -1.20
N ILE A 93 -22.50 -5.68 -0.16
CA ILE A 93 -21.60 -6.84 -0.27
C ILE A 93 -22.01 -7.84 0.82
N PRO A 94 -23.01 -8.70 0.54
CA PRO A 94 -23.60 -9.55 1.58
C PRO A 94 -22.68 -10.70 1.99
N ASN A 95 -21.76 -11.16 1.12
CA ASN A 95 -20.80 -12.21 1.47
C ASN A 95 -19.70 -11.62 2.37
N PRO A 96 -19.52 -12.13 3.60
CA PRO A 96 -18.48 -11.64 4.52
C PRO A 96 -17.05 -11.77 3.99
N VAL A 97 -16.76 -12.82 3.19
CA VAL A 97 -15.44 -13.02 2.58
C VAL A 97 -15.16 -11.93 1.53
N ASP A 98 -16.16 -11.60 0.71
CA ASP A 98 -16.07 -10.54 -0.29
C ASP A 98 -15.91 -9.17 0.37
N ALA A 99 -16.69 -8.89 1.41
CA ALA A 99 -16.58 -7.64 2.16
C ALA A 99 -15.20 -7.51 2.85
N LEU A 100 -14.69 -8.62 3.41
CA LEU A 100 -13.34 -8.64 3.98
C LEU A 100 -12.27 -8.43 2.91
N PHE A 101 -12.41 -9.06 1.73
CA PHE A 101 -11.49 -8.88 0.60
C PHE A 101 -11.41 -7.41 0.19
N GLU A 102 -12.58 -6.77 -0.04
CA GLU A 102 -12.67 -5.36 -0.43
C GLU A 102 -12.05 -4.45 0.64
N THR A 103 -12.30 -4.71 1.91
CA THR A 103 -11.79 -3.89 3.01
C THR A 103 -10.30 -4.10 3.26
N VAL A 104 -9.81 -5.34 3.20
CA VAL A 104 -8.37 -5.62 3.26
C VAL A 104 -7.67 -4.95 2.09
N SER A 105 -8.22 -5.07 0.87
CA SER A 105 -7.71 -4.37 -0.31
C SER A 105 -7.68 -2.85 -0.09
N GLY A 106 -8.70 -2.31 0.57
CA GLY A 106 -8.77 -0.90 0.97
C GLY A 106 -7.62 -0.51 1.91
N PHE A 107 -7.55 -1.12 3.07
CA PHE A 107 -6.55 -0.76 4.09
C PHE A 107 -5.13 -1.11 3.66
N THR A 108 -4.90 -2.22 2.97
CA THR A 108 -3.56 -2.56 2.45
C THR A 108 -3.16 -1.76 1.22
N THR A 109 -4.05 -0.85 0.78
CA THR A 109 -3.85 -0.01 -0.41
C THR A 109 -3.55 -0.81 -1.67
N THR A 110 -4.21 -1.96 -1.81
CA THR A 110 -4.03 -2.86 -2.96
C THR A 110 -4.86 -2.42 -4.16
N GLY A 111 -6.13 -2.05 -3.96
CA GLY A 111 -7.03 -1.65 -5.05
C GLY A 111 -7.63 -2.81 -5.86
N ALA A 112 -7.36 -4.05 -5.48
CA ALA A 112 -8.07 -5.22 -6.03
C ALA A 112 -9.53 -5.21 -5.55
N SER A 113 -10.50 -5.37 -6.45
CA SER A 113 -11.92 -5.29 -6.12
C SER A 113 -12.67 -6.55 -6.52
N ILE A 114 -13.67 -6.90 -5.70
CA ILE A 114 -14.65 -7.96 -6.03
C ILE A 114 -15.91 -7.36 -6.68
N LEU A 115 -16.02 -6.04 -6.76
CA LEU A 115 -17.18 -5.38 -7.30
C LEU A 115 -17.22 -5.48 -8.83
N THR A 116 -18.33 -5.91 -9.36
CA THR A 116 -18.59 -5.92 -10.82
C THR A 116 -19.13 -4.58 -11.31
N ASP A 117 -19.84 -3.86 -10.44
CA ASP A 117 -20.36 -2.51 -10.68
C ASP A 117 -20.09 -1.64 -9.45
N VAL A 118 -19.10 -0.77 -9.57
CA VAL A 118 -18.69 0.16 -8.49
C VAL A 118 -19.71 1.30 -8.35
N GLU A 119 -20.34 1.73 -9.45
CA GLU A 119 -21.27 2.85 -9.48
C GLU A 119 -22.61 2.52 -8.79
N ALA A 120 -22.90 1.24 -8.57
CA ALA A 120 -24.07 0.82 -7.80
C ALA A 120 -23.95 1.09 -6.29
N LEU A 121 -22.75 1.37 -5.77
CA LEU A 121 -22.57 1.68 -4.35
C LEU A 121 -23.02 3.11 -4.02
N PRO A 122 -23.64 3.32 -2.83
CA PRO A 122 -23.94 4.66 -2.34
C PRO A 122 -22.67 5.47 -2.04
N HIS A 123 -22.77 6.79 -2.11
CA HIS A 123 -21.64 7.70 -1.92
C HIS A 123 -20.93 7.50 -0.58
N CYS A 124 -21.64 7.22 0.48
CA CYS A 124 -21.04 7.01 1.80
C CYS A 124 -20.16 5.77 1.85
N LEU A 125 -20.52 4.70 1.15
CA LEU A 125 -19.69 3.46 1.04
C LEU A 125 -18.54 3.66 0.06
N LEU A 126 -18.74 4.38 -1.06
CA LEU A 126 -17.67 4.77 -1.98
C LEU A 126 -16.63 5.66 -1.26
N PHE A 127 -17.10 6.60 -0.44
CA PHE A 127 -16.19 7.42 0.37
C PHE A 127 -15.41 6.57 1.37
N TRP A 128 -16.09 5.68 2.12
CA TRP A 128 -15.43 4.78 3.06
C TRP A 128 -14.35 3.94 2.38
N ARG A 129 -14.68 3.36 1.22
CA ARG A 129 -13.78 2.58 0.39
C ARG A 129 -12.51 3.35 0.00
N SER A 130 -12.65 4.57 -0.50
CA SER A 130 -11.51 5.44 -0.84
C SER A 130 -10.76 5.94 0.40
N PHE A 131 -11.47 6.18 1.50
CA PHE A 131 -10.86 6.63 2.75
C PHE A 131 -10.04 5.56 3.44
N THR A 132 -10.41 4.27 3.29
CA THR A 132 -9.56 3.16 3.77
C THR A 132 -8.17 3.17 3.12
N HIS A 133 -8.06 3.53 1.84
CA HIS A 133 -6.77 3.73 1.18
C HIS A 133 -5.94 4.84 1.83
N TRP A 134 -6.58 5.96 2.10
CA TRP A 134 -5.89 7.09 2.73
C TRP A 134 -5.40 6.76 4.14
N ILE A 135 -6.21 6.07 4.93
CA ILE A 135 -5.83 5.54 6.26
C ILE A 135 -4.71 4.51 6.12
N GLY A 136 -4.83 3.59 5.17
CA GLY A 136 -3.85 2.55 4.91
C GLY A 136 -2.51 3.10 4.46
N GLY A 137 -2.50 4.10 3.56
CA GLY A 137 -1.29 4.81 3.14
C GLY A 137 -0.59 5.52 4.30
N MET A 138 -1.38 6.08 5.22
CA MET A 138 -0.90 6.64 6.48
C MET A 138 -0.51 5.60 7.53
N GLY A 139 -0.92 4.33 7.40
CA GLY A 139 -0.90 3.32 8.46
C GLY A 139 0.39 3.27 9.24
N VAL A 140 1.51 3.25 8.55
CA VAL A 140 2.85 3.33 9.13
C VAL A 140 3.03 4.59 10.00
N LEU A 141 2.54 5.74 9.56
CA LEU A 141 2.74 7.03 10.25
C LEU A 141 1.78 7.21 11.42
N VAL A 142 0.50 6.86 11.26
CA VAL A 142 -0.53 7.00 12.30
C VAL A 142 -0.36 5.97 13.38
N PHE A 143 -0.04 4.74 13.04
CA PHE A 143 0.24 3.68 13.99
C PHE A 143 1.42 4.07 14.89
N LEU A 144 2.49 4.60 14.30
CA LEU A 144 3.62 5.15 15.04
C LEU A 144 3.23 6.29 15.98
N LEU A 145 2.41 7.24 15.53
CA LEU A 145 1.97 8.37 16.34
C LEU A 145 1.08 7.93 17.52
N THR A 146 0.25 6.91 17.31
CA THR A 146 -0.69 6.42 18.33
C THR A 146 0.01 5.57 19.40
N LEU A 147 0.97 4.73 18.99
CA LEU A 147 1.64 3.78 19.88
C LEU A 147 2.83 4.37 20.64
N ILE A 148 3.51 5.35 20.10
CA ILE A 148 4.69 5.99 20.75
C ILE A 148 4.41 6.47 22.18
N PRO A 149 3.26 7.13 22.49
CA PRO A 149 2.95 7.54 23.86
C PRO A 149 2.65 6.38 24.81
N LEU A 150 2.25 5.23 24.26
CA LEU A 150 1.75 4.08 25.02
C LEU A 150 2.85 3.09 25.44
N ALA A 151 3.88 2.99 24.62
CA ALA A 151 4.98 2.03 24.78
C ALA A 151 6.16 2.60 25.56
N GLY A 152 5.99 2.96 26.82
CA GLY A 152 7.04 3.55 27.66
C GLY A 152 8.43 2.95 27.46
N GLY A 153 9.25 3.55 26.60
CA GLY A 153 10.72 3.35 26.57
C GLY A 153 11.35 2.71 25.34
N SER A 154 10.69 1.87 24.54
CA SER A 154 11.34 1.21 23.38
C SER A 154 10.68 1.53 22.04
N HIS A 155 10.50 2.83 21.78
CA HIS A 155 9.90 3.35 20.52
C HIS A 155 10.61 2.88 19.24
N MET A 156 11.89 2.54 19.32
CA MET A 156 12.72 2.12 18.20
C MET A 156 12.30 0.74 17.65
N ASN A 157 11.86 -0.17 18.52
CA ASN A 157 11.47 -1.52 18.12
C ASN A 157 10.17 -1.54 17.31
N LEU A 158 9.25 -0.63 17.63
CA LEU A 158 8.00 -0.49 16.89
C LEU A 158 8.21 0.12 15.51
N MET A 159 9.07 1.16 15.42
CA MET A 159 9.46 1.74 14.14
C MET A 159 10.14 0.73 13.22
N LYS A 160 10.97 -0.15 13.78
CA LYS A 160 11.61 -1.23 13.00
C LYS A 160 10.58 -2.26 12.52
N ALA A 161 9.49 -2.47 13.27
CA ALA A 161 8.45 -3.43 12.91
C ALA A 161 7.54 -2.96 11.75
N GLU A 162 7.41 -1.66 11.57
CA GLU A 162 6.42 -1.08 10.65
C GLU A 162 7.03 -0.17 9.58
N SER A 163 8.32 0.19 9.68
CA SER A 163 8.96 1.03 8.68
C SER A 163 9.41 0.20 7.48
N PRO A 164 8.78 0.36 6.32
CA PRO A 164 9.17 -0.38 5.12
C PRO A 164 10.55 0.08 4.63
N GLY A 165 11.49 -0.86 4.54
CA GLY A 165 12.78 -0.65 3.93
C GLY A 165 14.00 -0.87 4.82
N PRO A 166 15.19 -0.97 4.19
CA PRO A 166 16.41 -1.46 4.84
C PRO A 166 17.13 -0.47 5.76
N SER A 167 16.68 0.77 5.91
CA SER A 167 17.30 1.70 6.87
C SER A 167 16.39 2.84 7.28
N VAL A 168 16.16 2.98 8.58
CA VAL A 168 15.55 4.19 9.15
C VAL A 168 16.65 5.22 9.37
N THR A 169 16.81 6.15 8.44
CA THR A 169 17.69 7.30 8.65
C THR A 169 17.06 8.20 9.72
N ARG A 170 17.72 8.36 10.86
CA ARG A 170 17.26 9.25 11.94
C ARG A 170 17.30 10.69 11.45
N LEU A 171 16.16 11.25 11.07
CA LEU A 171 16.07 12.64 10.60
C LEU A 171 16.01 13.66 11.74
N VAL A 172 15.47 13.27 12.89
CA VAL A 172 15.29 14.15 14.06
C VAL A 172 15.52 13.35 15.35
N PRO A 173 16.07 13.97 16.41
CA PRO A 173 16.34 13.28 17.69
C PRO A 173 15.09 12.66 18.35
N LYS A 174 13.89 13.15 18.00
CA LYS A 174 12.61 12.67 18.53
C LYS A 174 11.76 12.06 17.41
N VAL A 175 11.55 10.77 17.46
CA VAL A 175 10.72 9.98 16.54
C VAL A 175 9.33 10.58 16.30
N LYS A 176 8.68 11.06 17.37
CA LYS A 176 7.37 11.71 17.30
C LYS A 176 7.35 12.96 16.42
N SER A 177 8.43 13.76 16.44
CA SER A 177 8.53 14.96 15.58
C SER A 177 8.67 14.59 14.11
N THR A 178 9.43 13.55 13.79
CA THR A 178 9.62 13.06 12.41
C THR A 178 8.29 12.55 11.85
N ALA A 179 7.59 11.68 12.56
CA ALA A 179 6.30 11.14 12.12
C ALA A 179 5.27 12.27 11.89
N LYS A 180 5.21 13.28 12.79
CA LYS A 180 4.32 14.44 12.61
C LYS A 180 4.61 15.21 11.32
N ILE A 181 5.89 15.44 10.99
CA ILE A 181 6.28 16.17 9.77
C ILE A 181 5.91 15.37 8.52
N LEU A 182 6.21 14.06 8.50
CA LEU A 182 5.87 13.19 7.38
C LEU A 182 4.35 13.15 7.14
N TYR A 183 3.57 13.08 8.24
CA TYR A 183 2.11 13.16 8.17
C TYR A 183 1.62 14.50 7.61
N MET A 184 2.21 15.62 8.05
CA MET A 184 1.86 16.94 7.50
C MET A 184 2.14 17.01 6.00
N ILE A 185 3.26 16.47 5.53
CA ILE A 185 3.58 16.42 4.09
C ILE A 185 2.53 15.64 3.34
N TYR A 186 2.14 14.47 3.85
CA TYR A 186 1.08 13.63 3.28
C TYR A 186 -0.25 14.39 3.14
N MET A 187 -0.69 15.05 4.21
CA MET A 187 -1.91 15.87 4.23
C MET A 187 -1.85 17.02 3.22
N VAL A 188 -0.75 17.77 3.21
CA VAL A 188 -0.59 18.93 2.32
C VAL A 188 -0.62 18.51 0.86
N LEU A 189 0.10 17.42 0.50
CA LEU A 189 0.06 16.90 -0.87
C LEU A 189 -1.34 16.45 -1.27
N THR A 190 -2.07 15.75 -0.39
CA THR A 190 -3.46 15.34 -0.66
C THR A 190 -4.36 16.55 -0.91
N ILE A 191 -4.26 17.58 -0.08
CA ILE A 191 -5.06 18.82 -0.22
C ILE A 191 -4.72 19.56 -1.53
N ILE A 192 -3.44 19.65 -1.88
CA ILE A 192 -3.02 20.28 -3.16
C ILE A 192 -3.61 19.52 -4.34
N GLU A 193 -3.58 18.18 -4.32
CA GLU A 193 -4.16 17.36 -5.38
C GLU A 193 -5.67 17.61 -5.53
N ILE A 194 -6.43 17.63 -4.42
CA ILE A 194 -7.87 17.92 -4.44
C ILE A 194 -8.13 19.26 -5.13
N PHE A 195 -7.41 20.32 -4.75
CA PHE A 195 -7.59 21.63 -5.37
C PHE A 195 -7.26 21.64 -6.87
N LEU A 196 -6.18 20.97 -7.28
CA LEU A 196 -5.81 20.90 -8.70
C LEU A 196 -6.84 20.12 -9.52
N LEU A 197 -7.41 19.04 -8.98
CA LEU A 197 -8.47 18.29 -9.66
C LEU A 197 -9.76 19.11 -9.78
N LEU A 198 -10.12 19.88 -8.75
CA LEU A 198 -11.24 20.82 -8.80
C LEU A 198 -11.03 21.90 -9.87
N PHE A 199 -9.82 22.45 -10.01
CA PHE A 199 -9.49 23.38 -11.09
C PHE A 199 -9.64 22.74 -12.48
N GLY A 200 -9.43 21.42 -12.59
CA GLY A 200 -9.67 20.65 -13.80
C GLY A 200 -11.13 20.39 -14.13
N GLY A 201 -12.06 20.91 -13.33
CA GLY A 201 -13.52 20.73 -13.51
C GLY A 201 -14.05 19.38 -13.01
N MET A 202 -13.26 18.63 -12.22
CA MET A 202 -13.72 17.39 -11.59
C MET A 202 -14.69 17.71 -10.45
N PRO A 203 -15.83 16.97 -10.29
CA PRO A 203 -16.74 17.16 -9.17
C PRO A 203 -16.04 17.03 -7.82
N LEU A 204 -16.55 17.77 -6.80
CA LEU A 204 -15.91 17.79 -5.47
C LEU A 204 -15.79 16.40 -4.85
N PHE A 205 -16.85 15.58 -4.92
CA PHE A 205 -16.84 14.23 -4.38
C PHE A 205 -15.77 13.36 -5.05
N ASP A 206 -15.71 13.40 -6.40
CA ASP A 206 -14.73 12.66 -7.19
C ASP A 206 -13.30 13.13 -6.87
N SER A 207 -13.08 14.45 -6.80
CA SER A 207 -11.79 15.05 -6.47
C SER A 207 -11.27 14.59 -5.11
N ILE A 208 -12.14 14.55 -4.09
CA ILE A 208 -11.78 14.10 -2.75
C ILE A 208 -11.45 12.59 -2.77
N THR A 209 -12.39 11.77 -3.26
CA THR A 209 -12.26 10.30 -3.21
C THR A 209 -11.07 9.80 -4.02
N LEU A 210 -10.83 10.33 -5.21
CA LEU A 210 -9.69 9.95 -6.04
C LEU A 210 -8.36 10.44 -5.45
N SER A 211 -8.31 11.65 -4.88
CA SER A 211 -7.10 12.11 -4.19
C SER A 211 -6.77 11.28 -2.95
N LEU A 212 -7.79 10.81 -2.21
CA LEU A 212 -7.58 9.88 -1.10
C LEU A 212 -6.97 8.55 -1.59
N GLY A 213 -7.46 8.02 -2.72
CA GLY A 213 -6.93 6.82 -3.36
C GLY A 213 -5.52 7.02 -3.91
N THR A 214 -5.23 8.16 -4.56
CA THR A 214 -3.89 8.49 -5.07
C THR A 214 -2.89 8.63 -3.95
N ALA A 215 -3.24 9.38 -2.89
CA ALA A 215 -2.36 9.61 -1.75
C ALA A 215 -2.00 8.30 -1.03
N GLY A 216 -2.98 7.42 -0.84
CA GLY A 216 -2.75 6.09 -0.29
C GLY A 216 -2.02 5.15 -1.25
N THR A 217 -1.89 5.50 -2.54
CA THR A 217 -1.45 4.62 -3.63
C THR A 217 -2.29 3.34 -3.69
N GLY A 218 -3.63 3.50 -3.64
CA GLY A 218 -4.53 2.36 -3.48
C GLY A 218 -5.38 2.01 -4.71
N GLY A 219 -5.77 2.99 -5.55
CA GLY A 219 -6.35 2.76 -6.86
C GLY A 219 -7.85 2.41 -6.95
N PHE A 220 -8.59 2.48 -5.86
CA PHE A 220 -10.03 2.34 -5.94
C PHE A 220 -10.66 3.49 -6.72
N GLY A 221 -11.18 3.20 -7.90
CA GLY A 221 -12.05 4.12 -8.65
C GLY A 221 -13.45 4.19 -8.06
N ILE A 222 -14.16 5.28 -8.39
CA ILE A 222 -15.59 5.47 -8.10
C ILE A 222 -16.45 5.28 -9.34
N LYS A 223 -15.81 5.04 -10.50
CA LYS A 223 -16.42 4.69 -11.77
C LYS A 223 -15.92 3.36 -12.28
N ASN A 224 -16.72 2.69 -13.08
CA ASN A 224 -16.38 1.38 -13.66
C ASN A 224 -15.21 1.47 -14.64
N ASP A 225 -15.01 2.61 -15.30
CA ASP A 225 -13.89 2.89 -16.21
C ASP A 225 -12.65 3.48 -15.51
N SER A 226 -12.62 3.44 -14.17
CA SER A 226 -11.56 4.01 -13.33
C SER A 226 -11.34 5.50 -13.62
N ILE A 227 -10.21 5.88 -14.25
CA ILE A 227 -9.86 7.28 -14.54
C ILE A 227 -10.07 7.64 -16.04
N ALA A 228 -10.48 6.69 -16.86
CA ALA A 228 -10.56 6.88 -18.31
C ALA A 228 -11.54 7.99 -18.73
N GLY A 229 -12.69 8.11 -18.05
CA GLY A 229 -13.72 9.10 -18.35
C GLY A 229 -13.43 10.55 -17.92
N TYR A 230 -12.32 10.79 -17.20
CA TYR A 230 -11.96 12.16 -16.78
C TYR A 230 -11.08 12.87 -17.81
N SER A 231 -11.03 14.21 -17.73
CA SER A 231 -10.24 15.02 -18.66
C SER A 231 -8.76 14.68 -18.65
N THR A 232 -8.08 14.92 -19.77
CA THR A 232 -6.62 14.75 -19.90
C THR A 232 -5.86 15.50 -18.81
N TYR A 233 -6.33 16.71 -18.44
CA TYR A 233 -5.74 17.48 -17.35
C TYR A 233 -5.78 16.72 -16.03
N CYS A 234 -6.94 16.19 -15.65
CA CYS A 234 -7.10 15.42 -14.42
C CYS A 234 -6.23 14.14 -14.42
N GLN A 235 -6.17 13.44 -15.57
CA GLN A 235 -5.29 12.27 -15.72
C GLN A 235 -3.81 12.62 -15.52
N VAL A 236 -3.34 13.76 -16.06
CA VAL A 236 -1.96 14.24 -15.87
C VAL A 236 -1.69 14.61 -14.41
N ILE A 237 -2.62 15.31 -13.74
CA ILE A 237 -2.46 15.63 -12.31
C ILE A 237 -2.34 14.36 -11.48
N ILE A 238 -3.25 13.40 -11.65
CA ILE A 238 -3.20 12.12 -10.94
C ILE A 238 -1.87 11.40 -11.21
N THR A 239 -1.38 11.40 -12.47
CA THR A 239 -0.08 10.79 -12.82
C THR A 239 1.06 11.43 -12.01
N ILE A 240 1.12 12.75 -11.97
CA ILE A 240 2.15 13.49 -11.23
C ILE A 240 2.09 13.14 -9.74
N PHE A 241 0.88 13.13 -9.14
CA PHE A 241 0.71 12.83 -7.72
C PHE A 241 0.98 11.36 -7.38
N MET A 242 0.63 10.39 -8.25
CA MET A 242 1.06 9.00 -8.10
C MET A 242 2.60 8.91 -7.99
N ILE A 243 3.32 9.56 -8.91
CA ILE A 243 4.79 9.57 -8.89
C ILE A 243 5.31 10.24 -7.61
N LEU A 244 4.72 11.36 -7.19
CA LEU A 244 5.11 12.07 -5.97
C LEU A 244 4.90 11.23 -4.71
N PHE A 245 3.75 10.57 -4.54
CA PHE A 245 3.48 9.70 -3.40
C PHE A 245 4.34 8.42 -3.39
N GLY A 246 4.87 8.00 -4.55
CA GLY A 246 5.84 6.93 -4.68
C GLY A 246 7.28 7.29 -4.27
N ILE A 247 7.60 8.58 -4.09
CA ILE A 247 8.92 9.03 -3.63
C ILE A 247 9.04 8.87 -2.11
N ASN A 248 10.26 8.56 -1.65
CA ASN A 248 10.58 8.52 -0.22
C ASN A 248 10.26 9.85 0.47
N PHE A 249 9.39 9.83 1.50
CA PHE A 249 8.99 11.04 2.23
C PHE A 249 10.15 11.76 2.93
N ASN A 250 11.27 11.08 3.20
CA ASN A 250 12.49 11.71 3.69
C ASN A 250 13.07 12.70 2.69
N ALA A 251 12.92 12.48 1.38
CA ALA A 251 13.37 13.42 0.36
C ALA A 251 12.60 14.76 0.48
N TYR A 252 11.29 14.72 0.73
CA TYR A 252 10.49 15.93 0.97
C TYR A 252 10.92 16.66 2.24
N PHE A 253 11.21 15.92 3.31
CA PHE A 253 11.76 16.52 4.52
C PHE A 253 13.10 17.25 4.25
N LEU A 254 14.00 16.63 3.48
CA LEU A 254 15.27 17.27 3.07
C LEU A 254 15.02 18.54 2.24
N ILE A 255 14.03 18.53 1.35
CA ILE A 255 13.62 19.71 0.57
C ILE A 255 13.11 20.82 1.50
N LEU A 256 12.26 20.50 2.49
CA LEU A 256 11.73 21.46 3.46
C LEU A 256 12.84 22.15 4.28
N ILE A 257 13.89 21.42 4.65
CA ILE A 257 15.05 21.98 5.38
C ILE A 257 16.13 22.55 4.43
N ARG A 258 15.77 22.81 3.16
CA ARG A 258 16.61 23.38 2.10
C ARG A 258 17.88 22.58 1.76
N LYS A 259 17.89 21.30 2.00
CA LYS A 259 18.98 20.39 1.62
C LYS A 259 18.70 19.70 0.26
N PHE A 260 18.41 20.49 -0.75
CA PHE A 260 18.02 20.02 -2.09
C PHE A 260 19.03 19.04 -2.71
N ARG A 261 20.34 19.34 -2.53
CA ARG A 261 21.40 18.48 -3.06
C ARG A 261 21.32 17.06 -2.48
N GLN A 262 21.12 16.92 -1.17
CA GLN A 262 21.03 15.61 -0.51
C GLN A 262 19.78 14.85 -0.93
N ALA A 263 18.65 15.55 -1.16
CA ALA A 263 17.43 14.93 -1.67
C ALA A 263 17.64 14.36 -3.09
N TRP A 264 18.33 15.09 -3.96
CA TRP A 264 18.63 14.67 -5.34
C TRP A 264 19.74 13.62 -5.43
N GLU A 265 20.70 13.62 -4.51
CA GLU A 265 21.79 12.63 -4.44
C GLU A 265 21.32 11.25 -3.99
N SER A 266 20.07 11.10 -3.51
CA SER A 266 19.52 9.79 -3.14
C SER A 266 19.51 8.84 -4.35
N GLU A 267 20.27 7.76 -4.24
CA GLU A 267 20.38 6.74 -5.29
C GLU A 267 19.03 6.06 -5.57
N GLU A 268 18.21 5.88 -4.52
CA GLU A 268 16.89 5.27 -4.64
C GLU A 268 15.94 6.14 -5.46
N VAL A 269 15.85 7.45 -5.17
CA VAL A 269 14.98 8.38 -5.88
C VAL A 269 15.40 8.50 -7.35
N ARG A 270 16.71 8.59 -7.62
CA ARG A 270 17.22 8.64 -8.99
C ARG A 270 16.93 7.35 -9.76
N ALA A 271 17.13 6.19 -9.14
CA ALA A 271 16.82 4.90 -9.76
C ALA A 271 15.32 4.77 -10.06
N TYR A 272 14.46 5.16 -9.12
CA TYR A 272 13.01 5.16 -9.28
C TYR A 272 12.57 6.02 -10.49
N LEU A 273 13.02 7.27 -10.57
CA LEU A 273 12.68 8.16 -11.67
C LEU A 273 13.26 7.66 -13.02
N LEU A 274 14.46 7.09 -13.01
CA LEU A 274 15.08 6.51 -14.20
C LEU A 274 14.31 5.29 -14.72
N ILE A 275 13.83 4.42 -13.81
CA ILE A 275 13.02 3.26 -14.18
C ILE A 275 11.70 3.72 -14.81
N ILE A 276 11.03 4.73 -14.23
CA ILE A 276 9.79 5.30 -14.80
C ILE A 276 10.07 5.85 -16.20
N ALA A 277 11.10 6.67 -16.38
CA ALA A 277 11.44 7.27 -17.65
C ALA A 277 11.78 6.22 -18.73
N ALA A 278 12.62 5.23 -18.38
CA ALA A 278 13.03 4.17 -19.29
C ALA A 278 11.84 3.28 -19.71
N ALA A 279 11.01 2.85 -18.75
CA ALA A 279 9.82 2.04 -19.02
C ALA A 279 8.81 2.81 -19.87
N THR A 280 8.55 4.08 -19.53
CA THR A 280 7.63 4.95 -20.30
C THR A 280 8.10 5.08 -21.74
N LEU A 281 9.36 5.40 -21.98
CA LEU A 281 9.88 5.53 -23.33
C LEU A 281 9.79 4.21 -24.10
N ALA A 282 10.24 3.11 -23.52
CA ALA A 282 10.22 1.79 -24.16
C ALA A 282 8.80 1.36 -24.57
N ILE A 283 7.83 1.51 -23.65
CA ILE A 283 6.43 1.18 -23.93
C ILE A 283 5.84 2.15 -24.95
N THR A 284 6.06 3.48 -24.83
CA THR A 284 5.52 4.48 -25.76
C THR A 284 5.91 4.16 -27.22
N PHE A 285 7.17 3.83 -27.47
CA PHE A 285 7.63 3.44 -28.81
C PHE A 285 6.96 2.16 -29.29
N ASN A 286 6.70 1.20 -28.40
CA ASN A 286 6.07 -0.07 -28.76
C ASN A 286 4.56 0.06 -29.04
N VAL A 287 3.84 0.94 -28.30
CA VAL A 287 2.38 1.11 -28.43
C VAL A 287 1.97 2.29 -29.31
N ARG A 288 2.91 3.03 -29.92
CA ARG A 288 2.62 4.24 -30.69
C ARG A 288 1.56 4.04 -31.80
N GLY A 289 1.49 2.85 -32.38
CA GLY A 289 0.53 2.50 -33.44
C GLY A 289 -0.91 2.26 -32.93
N TYR A 290 -1.13 2.18 -31.64
CA TYR A 290 -2.44 1.98 -31.02
C TYR A 290 -3.16 3.29 -30.69
N PHE A 291 -2.48 4.43 -30.81
CA PHE A 291 -2.99 5.75 -30.48
C PHE A 291 -2.90 6.70 -31.66
N SER A 292 -3.77 7.72 -31.67
CA SER A 292 -3.86 8.69 -32.76
C SER A 292 -2.65 9.62 -32.86
N SER A 293 -1.90 9.82 -31.77
CA SER A 293 -0.70 10.65 -31.73
C SER A 293 0.35 10.12 -30.76
N PHE A 294 1.61 10.47 -30.99
CA PHE A 294 2.70 10.14 -30.07
C PHE A 294 2.49 10.76 -28.67
N ALA A 295 1.94 11.97 -28.59
CA ALA A 295 1.65 12.64 -27.32
C ALA A 295 0.59 11.87 -26.51
N GLN A 296 -0.44 11.36 -27.17
CA GLN A 296 -1.46 10.53 -26.52
C GLN A 296 -0.86 9.18 -26.07
N ALA A 297 -0.07 8.53 -26.91
CA ALA A 297 0.63 7.30 -26.53
C ALA A 297 1.53 7.53 -25.30
N PHE A 298 2.30 8.63 -25.28
CA PHE A 298 3.14 8.98 -24.14
C PHE A 298 2.34 9.23 -22.87
N GLN A 299 1.24 9.99 -22.96
CA GLN A 299 0.38 10.31 -21.82
C GLN A 299 -0.25 9.03 -21.22
N GLN A 300 -0.79 8.15 -22.06
CA GLN A 300 -1.40 6.91 -21.59
C GLN A 300 -0.34 5.95 -21.01
N THR A 301 0.83 5.90 -21.62
CA THR A 301 1.92 5.05 -21.13
C THR A 301 2.46 5.52 -19.80
N ILE A 302 2.77 6.82 -19.64
CA ILE A 302 3.30 7.32 -18.36
C ILE A 302 2.30 7.16 -17.22
N PHE A 303 0.99 7.27 -17.52
CA PHE A 303 -0.06 7.00 -16.53
C PHE A 303 -0.01 5.55 -16.07
N GLN A 304 0.03 4.56 -16.99
CA GLN A 304 0.05 3.14 -16.63
C GLN A 304 1.36 2.75 -15.92
N VAL A 305 2.50 3.25 -16.40
CA VAL A 305 3.81 3.02 -15.76
C VAL A 305 3.81 3.59 -14.34
N ALA A 306 3.34 4.82 -14.16
CA ALA A 306 3.22 5.44 -12.84
C ALA A 306 2.29 4.63 -11.94
N SER A 307 1.10 4.27 -12.44
CA SER A 307 0.10 3.49 -11.70
C SER A 307 0.66 2.16 -11.20
N ILE A 308 1.37 1.41 -12.05
CA ILE A 308 1.89 0.09 -11.68
C ILE A 308 3.11 0.17 -10.76
N ILE A 309 4.11 1.03 -11.07
CA ILE A 309 5.33 1.08 -10.24
C ILE A 309 5.08 1.68 -8.86
N THR A 310 4.14 2.63 -8.75
CA THR A 310 3.75 3.20 -7.45
C THR A 310 2.79 2.32 -6.68
N THR A 311 2.38 1.21 -7.30
CA THR A 311 1.37 0.29 -6.76
C THR A 311 0.02 0.97 -6.50
N THR A 312 -0.34 1.98 -7.30
CA THR A 312 -1.63 2.66 -7.18
C THR A 312 -2.76 1.88 -7.83
N GLY A 313 -2.57 1.37 -9.06
CA GLY A 313 -3.56 0.51 -9.71
C GLY A 313 -4.67 1.22 -10.48
N TYR A 314 -4.68 2.55 -10.60
CA TYR A 314 -5.60 3.26 -11.51
C TYR A 314 -5.34 2.91 -12.98
N ALA A 315 -6.39 2.92 -13.79
CA ALA A 315 -6.30 2.70 -15.22
C ALA A 315 -7.01 3.80 -16.03
N THR A 316 -6.40 4.18 -17.16
CA THR A 316 -7.01 5.07 -18.17
C THR A 316 -7.25 4.35 -19.48
N THR A 317 -6.71 3.15 -19.64
CA THR A 317 -6.85 2.30 -20.83
C THR A 317 -6.65 0.84 -20.42
N ASN A 318 -7.20 -0.07 -21.23
CA ASN A 318 -6.99 -1.49 -21.02
C ASN A 318 -5.61 -1.90 -21.59
N PHE A 319 -4.60 -1.91 -20.74
CA PHE A 319 -3.24 -2.31 -21.10
C PHE A 319 -3.09 -3.84 -21.33
N ASP A 320 -4.10 -4.63 -21.02
CA ASP A 320 -4.10 -6.07 -21.33
C ASP A 320 -4.16 -6.32 -22.85
N LEU A 321 -4.63 -5.34 -23.62
CA LEU A 321 -4.65 -5.36 -25.08
C LEU A 321 -3.34 -4.87 -25.73
N TRP A 322 -2.37 -4.44 -24.93
CA TRP A 322 -1.09 -3.95 -25.48
C TRP A 322 -0.19 -5.11 -25.93
N PRO A 323 0.82 -4.81 -26.81
CA PRO A 323 1.78 -5.82 -27.22
C PRO A 323 2.50 -6.50 -26.04
N GLU A 324 2.88 -7.77 -26.21
CA GLU A 324 3.50 -8.59 -25.16
C GLU A 324 4.73 -7.94 -24.52
N PHE A 325 5.55 -7.22 -25.28
CA PHE A 325 6.71 -6.49 -24.76
C PHE A 325 6.29 -5.44 -23.71
N SER A 326 5.24 -4.67 -23.99
CA SER A 326 4.72 -3.65 -23.07
C SER A 326 4.08 -4.28 -21.83
N ARG A 327 3.28 -5.35 -22.01
CA ARG A 327 2.70 -6.12 -20.91
C ARG A 327 3.77 -6.71 -20.00
N THR A 328 4.84 -7.28 -20.59
CA THR A 328 5.97 -7.83 -19.83
C THR A 328 6.68 -6.77 -19.00
N ILE A 329 6.92 -5.57 -19.57
CA ILE A 329 7.51 -4.47 -18.77
C ILE A 329 6.60 -4.11 -17.60
N LEU A 330 5.27 -3.97 -17.80
CA LEU A 330 4.34 -3.67 -16.73
C LEU A 330 4.36 -4.76 -15.64
N VAL A 331 4.38 -6.04 -16.01
CA VAL A 331 4.51 -7.15 -15.05
C VAL A 331 5.82 -7.07 -14.27
N LEU A 332 6.95 -6.76 -14.92
CA LEU A 332 8.22 -6.59 -14.21
C LEU A 332 8.17 -5.40 -13.24
N LEU A 333 7.51 -4.30 -13.60
CA LEU A 333 7.32 -3.16 -12.71
C LEU A 333 6.46 -3.49 -11.48
N MET A 334 5.53 -4.46 -11.56
CA MET A 334 4.77 -4.95 -10.41
C MET A 334 5.68 -5.43 -9.26
N PHE A 335 6.82 -6.03 -9.60
CA PHE A 335 7.77 -6.52 -8.60
C PHE A 335 8.75 -5.44 -8.11
N VAL A 336 8.99 -4.39 -8.88
CA VAL A 336 9.91 -3.32 -8.48
C VAL A 336 9.35 -2.50 -7.34
N GLY A 337 8.11 -2.00 -7.48
CA GLY A 337 7.43 -1.17 -6.49
C GLY A 337 8.00 0.26 -6.39
N ALA A 338 7.55 1.00 -5.37
CA ALA A 338 7.93 2.38 -5.11
C ALA A 338 9.18 2.49 -4.21
N CYS A 339 9.57 3.71 -3.82
CA CYS A 339 10.67 3.93 -2.87
C CYS A 339 10.32 3.44 -1.45
N ALA A 340 11.31 3.01 -0.70
CA ALA A 340 11.16 2.76 0.73
C ALA A 340 10.78 4.04 1.48
N GLY A 341 9.86 3.94 2.44
CA GLY A 341 9.35 5.13 3.15
C GLY A 341 8.46 6.04 2.30
N SER A 342 7.84 5.51 1.25
CA SER A 342 6.68 6.04 0.52
C SER A 342 5.41 5.32 0.93
N THR A 343 4.26 5.73 0.38
CA THR A 343 2.98 5.03 0.59
C THR A 343 2.84 3.75 -0.24
N GLY A 344 3.64 3.60 -1.31
CA GLY A 344 3.56 2.47 -2.24
C GLY A 344 3.91 1.12 -1.64
N GLY A 345 3.43 0.04 -2.23
CA GLY A 345 3.72 -1.36 -1.94
C GLY A 345 4.94 -1.92 -2.68
N GLY A 346 4.95 -3.20 -2.97
CA GLY A 346 5.98 -3.91 -3.71
C GLY A 346 7.27 -4.20 -2.94
N ILE A 347 8.26 -4.78 -3.61
CA ILE A 347 9.56 -5.16 -3.02
C ILE A 347 10.37 -3.94 -2.59
N LYS A 348 10.18 -2.80 -3.19
CA LYS A 348 10.87 -1.51 -3.05
C LYS A 348 12.16 -1.40 -3.86
N VAL A 349 12.31 -0.23 -4.48
CA VAL A 349 13.50 0.11 -5.28
C VAL A 349 14.80 -0.06 -4.50
N SER A 350 14.82 0.30 -3.21
CA SER A 350 16.01 0.12 -2.35
C SER A 350 16.48 -1.31 -2.25
N ARG A 351 15.55 -2.29 -2.10
CA ARG A 351 15.93 -3.71 -2.06
C ARG A 351 16.46 -4.20 -3.40
N ILE A 352 15.85 -3.78 -4.51
CA ILE A 352 16.37 -4.09 -5.85
C ILE A 352 17.80 -3.56 -6.02
N LEU A 353 18.08 -2.32 -5.58
CA LEU A 353 19.43 -1.75 -5.61
C LEU A 353 20.42 -2.56 -4.75
N ILE A 354 20.01 -2.96 -3.54
CA ILE A 354 20.86 -3.79 -2.67
C ILE A 354 21.18 -5.13 -3.36
N LEU A 355 20.18 -5.79 -3.93
CA LEU A 355 20.36 -7.07 -4.62
C LEU A 355 21.31 -6.94 -5.83
N LEU A 356 21.11 -5.92 -6.68
CA LEU A 356 21.99 -5.67 -7.83
C LEU A 356 23.43 -5.39 -7.39
N LYS A 357 23.60 -4.58 -6.34
CA LYS A 357 24.94 -4.28 -5.78
C LYS A 357 25.57 -5.52 -5.09
N THR A 358 24.73 -6.40 -4.51
CA THR A 358 25.19 -7.68 -3.94
C THR A 358 25.72 -8.58 -5.05
N VAL A 359 24.96 -8.77 -6.14
CA VAL A 359 25.40 -9.55 -7.30
C VAL A 359 26.71 -8.99 -7.87
N LYS A 360 26.78 -7.66 -8.07
CA LYS A 360 28.01 -7.01 -8.55
C LYS A 360 29.20 -7.25 -7.61
N LYS A 361 28.99 -7.19 -6.30
CA LYS A 361 30.04 -7.46 -5.30
C LYS A 361 30.53 -8.91 -5.42
N GLU A 362 29.62 -9.90 -5.48
CA GLU A 362 29.98 -11.32 -5.57
C GLU A 362 30.75 -11.62 -6.88
N LEU A 363 30.32 -11.06 -8.03
CA LEU A 363 31.03 -11.20 -9.30
C LEU A 363 32.46 -10.63 -9.22
N ILE A 364 32.64 -9.48 -8.60
CA ILE A 364 33.98 -8.88 -8.44
C ILE A 364 34.83 -9.72 -7.45
N GLN A 365 34.22 -10.29 -6.41
CA GLN A 365 34.93 -11.13 -5.45
C GLN A 365 35.39 -12.45 -6.08
N LEU A 366 34.63 -13.02 -7.02
CA LEU A 366 35.05 -14.17 -7.82
C LEU A 366 36.27 -13.85 -8.69
N LEU A 367 36.31 -12.64 -9.28
CA LEU A 367 37.47 -12.20 -10.10
C LEU A 367 38.67 -11.79 -9.24
N HIS A 368 38.45 -11.25 -8.04
CA HIS A 368 39.47 -10.74 -7.14
C HIS A 368 39.22 -11.23 -5.70
N PRO A 369 39.53 -12.50 -5.37
CA PRO A 369 39.17 -13.13 -4.08
C PRO A 369 39.67 -12.42 -2.83
N ARG A 370 40.77 -11.68 -2.95
CA ARG A 370 41.36 -10.93 -1.82
C ARG A 370 40.76 -9.53 -1.62
N SER A 371 39.81 -9.08 -2.50
CA SER A 371 39.22 -7.74 -2.39
C SER A 371 38.14 -7.75 -1.31
N VAL A 372 38.25 -6.84 -0.33
CA VAL A 372 37.20 -6.61 0.67
C VAL A 372 36.38 -5.38 0.25
N ARG A 373 35.18 -5.62 -0.27
CA ARG A 373 34.25 -4.54 -0.69
C ARG A 373 33.01 -4.52 0.19
N ARG A 374 32.65 -3.33 0.66
CA ARG A 374 31.38 -3.09 1.34
C ARG A 374 30.37 -2.51 0.35
N ILE A 375 29.13 -2.98 0.43
CA ILE A 375 28.02 -2.42 -0.34
C ILE A 375 27.70 -1.04 0.23
N GLN A 376 27.51 -0.05 -0.64
CA GLN A 376 27.21 1.34 -0.26
C GLN A 376 25.91 1.78 -0.94
N ILE A 377 25.08 2.54 -0.21
CA ILE A 377 23.95 3.33 -0.74
C ILE A 377 24.14 4.77 -0.26
N ASP A 378 23.90 5.74 -1.13
CA ASP A 378 24.10 7.17 -0.86
C ASP A 378 25.51 7.49 -0.30
N GLY A 379 26.53 6.76 -0.77
CA GLY A 379 27.92 6.89 -0.33
C GLY A 379 28.22 6.31 1.07
N LYS A 380 27.24 5.69 1.74
CA LYS A 380 27.39 5.09 3.07
C LYS A 380 27.42 3.56 2.97
N ALA A 381 28.37 2.94 3.70
CA ALA A 381 28.43 1.49 3.79
C ALA A 381 27.19 0.94 4.53
N ILE A 382 26.58 -0.10 3.94
CA ILE A 382 25.44 -0.79 4.53
C ILE A 382 25.96 -1.89 5.48
N GLU A 383 25.28 -2.06 6.61
CA GLU A 383 25.56 -3.14 7.55
C GLU A 383 25.28 -4.51 6.90
N HIS A 384 26.09 -5.48 7.21
CA HIS A 384 25.95 -6.86 6.67
C HIS A 384 24.59 -7.48 7.02
N GLU A 385 24.04 -7.13 8.17
CA GLU A 385 22.72 -7.58 8.63
C GLU A 385 21.59 -7.11 7.68
N VAL A 386 21.66 -5.88 7.17
CA VAL A 386 20.69 -5.35 6.21
C VAL A 386 20.70 -6.12 4.88
N VAL A 387 21.90 -6.44 4.39
CA VAL A 387 22.07 -7.25 3.16
C VAL A 387 21.52 -8.66 3.38
N ARG A 388 21.84 -9.30 4.52
CA ARG A 388 21.32 -10.61 4.87
C ARG A 388 19.80 -10.61 4.99
N SER A 389 19.22 -9.62 5.67
CA SER A 389 17.78 -9.53 5.84
C SER A 389 17.06 -9.32 4.51
N THR A 390 17.64 -8.56 3.56
CA THR A 390 17.12 -8.40 2.21
C THR A 390 17.10 -9.71 1.43
N ASN A 391 18.17 -10.49 1.51
CA ASN A 391 18.25 -11.81 0.84
C ASN A 391 17.22 -12.80 1.44
N VAL A 392 17.10 -12.84 2.77
CA VAL A 392 16.10 -13.68 3.46
C VAL A 392 14.66 -13.25 3.08
N TYR A 393 14.41 -11.94 3.03
CA TYR A 393 13.11 -11.40 2.57
C TYR A 393 12.77 -11.91 1.17
N MET A 394 13.72 -11.84 0.22
CA MET A 394 13.49 -12.31 -1.15
C MET A 394 13.22 -13.82 -1.21
N GLY A 395 13.93 -14.63 -0.42
CA GLY A 395 13.66 -16.07 -0.34
C GLY A 395 12.26 -16.38 0.18
N VAL A 396 11.83 -15.71 1.26
CA VAL A 396 10.49 -15.87 1.84
C VAL A 396 9.42 -15.35 0.86
N TYR A 397 9.67 -14.22 0.21
CA TYR A 397 8.77 -13.63 -0.80
C TYR A 397 8.50 -14.62 -1.94
N ILE A 398 9.54 -15.18 -2.55
CA ILE A 398 9.42 -16.16 -3.65
C ILE A 398 8.66 -17.41 -3.18
N PHE A 399 8.93 -17.89 -1.95
CA PHE A 399 8.22 -19.04 -1.40
C PHE A 399 6.73 -18.76 -1.22
N ILE A 400 6.35 -17.63 -0.62
CA ILE A 400 4.95 -17.25 -0.45
C ILE A 400 4.28 -17.10 -1.82
N PHE A 401 4.91 -16.39 -2.76
CA PHE A 401 4.41 -16.19 -4.11
C PHE A 401 4.09 -17.53 -4.80
N ALA A 402 5.05 -18.46 -4.80
CA ALA A 402 4.87 -19.77 -5.43
C ALA A 402 3.79 -20.60 -4.72
N PHE A 403 3.72 -20.54 -3.39
CA PHE A 403 2.73 -21.26 -2.61
C PHE A 403 1.32 -20.71 -2.83
N SER A 404 1.13 -19.39 -2.78
CA SER A 404 -0.15 -18.75 -3.08
C SER A 404 -0.62 -19.05 -4.50
N MET A 405 0.28 -18.97 -5.47
CA MET A 405 -0.01 -19.32 -6.87
C MET A 405 -0.50 -20.77 -7.00
N LEU A 406 0.12 -21.72 -6.29
CA LEU A 406 -0.30 -23.13 -6.28
C LEU A 406 -1.71 -23.27 -5.70
N LEU A 407 -2.02 -22.56 -4.61
CA LEU A 407 -3.34 -22.65 -3.95
C LEU A 407 -4.45 -22.05 -4.82
N ILE A 408 -4.23 -20.90 -5.45
CA ILE A 408 -5.27 -20.30 -6.31
C ILE A 408 -5.45 -21.03 -7.63
N ALA A 409 -4.45 -21.80 -8.09
CA ALA A 409 -4.57 -22.65 -9.29
C ALA A 409 -5.66 -23.72 -9.16
N LEU A 410 -6.13 -24.01 -7.94
CA LEU A 410 -7.29 -24.88 -7.71
C LEU A 410 -8.60 -24.38 -8.36
N ASN A 411 -8.70 -23.09 -8.72
CA ASN A 411 -9.85 -22.57 -9.47
C ASN A 411 -9.78 -22.87 -10.98
N ASN A 412 -8.70 -23.48 -11.48
CA ASN A 412 -8.50 -23.83 -12.88
C ASN A 412 -8.56 -22.63 -13.86
N PHE A 413 -8.18 -21.44 -13.43
CA PHE A 413 -7.97 -20.30 -14.35
C PHE A 413 -6.62 -20.43 -15.07
N ASP A 414 -6.45 -19.65 -16.14
CA ASP A 414 -5.23 -19.62 -16.92
C ASP A 414 -4.03 -19.13 -16.08
N LEU A 415 -2.83 -19.52 -16.49
CA LEU A 415 -1.60 -19.25 -15.76
C LEU A 415 -1.33 -17.75 -15.59
N ILE A 416 -1.66 -16.94 -16.61
CA ILE A 416 -1.47 -15.48 -16.58
C ILE A 416 -2.36 -14.85 -15.52
N THR A 417 -3.64 -15.23 -15.47
CA THR A 417 -4.59 -14.81 -14.43
C THR A 417 -4.08 -15.16 -13.04
N ASN A 418 -3.70 -16.43 -12.79
CA ASN A 418 -3.22 -16.87 -11.49
C ASN A 418 -1.92 -16.14 -11.09
N PHE A 419 -0.94 -16.06 -12.00
CA PHE A 419 0.34 -15.39 -11.75
C PHE A 419 0.16 -13.91 -11.42
N THR A 420 -0.63 -13.20 -12.23
CA THR A 420 -0.80 -11.76 -12.06
C THR A 420 -1.76 -11.41 -10.92
N ALA A 421 -2.70 -12.29 -10.56
CA ALA A 421 -3.53 -12.12 -9.36
C ALA A 421 -2.67 -12.15 -8.09
N VAL A 422 -1.75 -13.13 -7.94
CA VAL A 422 -0.82 -13.16 -6.81
C VAL A 422 0.17 -11.99 -6.87
N ALA A 423 0.69 -11.66 -8.06
CA ALA A 423 1.58 -10.52 -8.21
C ALA A 423 0.91 -9.20 -7.79
N ALA A 424 -0.33 -8.98 -8.20
CA ALA A 424 -1.10 -7.78 -7.89
C ALA A 424 -1.44 -7.68 -6.39
N THR A 425 -1.80 -8.79 -5.73
CA THR A 425 -2.19 -8.80 -4.32
C THR A 425 -0.98 -8.76 -3.39
N LEU A 426 0.06 -9.57 -3.64
CA LEU A 426 1.26 -9.60 -2.79
C LEU A 426 2.10 -8.32 -2.90
N ASN A 427 2.04 -7.61 -4.03
CA ASN A 427 2.69 -6.30 -4.19
C ASN A 427 1.76 -5.11 -3.93
N ASN A 428 0.50 -5.33 -3.58
CA ASN A 428 -0.50 -4.30 -3.28
C ASN A 428 -0.70 -3.31 -4.44
N ILE A 429 -1.02 -3.80 -5.66
CA ILE A 429 -1.12 -2.99 -6.89
C ILE A 429 -2.57 -2.86 -7.38
N GLY A 430 -3.38 -3.92 -7.24
CA GLY A 430 -4.76 -4.02 -7.69
C GLY A 430 -4.92 -4.79 -9.01
N PRO A 431 -4.83 -4.16 -10.18
CA PRO A 431 -5.03 -4.87 -11.43
C PRO A 431 -3.82 -5.76 -11.82
N GLY A 432 -4.13 -6.92 -12.39
CA GLY A 432 -3.17 -7.82 -13.05
C GLY A 432 -3.32 -7.80 -14.57
N LEU A 433 -3.36 -8.98 -15.17
CA LEU A 433 -3.62 -9.23 -16.60
C LEU A 433 -4.71 -10.27 -16.76
N SER A 434 -5.23 -10.42 -17.98
CA SER A 434 -6.30 -11.36 -18.31
C SER A 434 -7.57 -11.08 -17.46
N LEU A 435 -8.14 -12.07 -16.78
CA LEU A 435 -9.38 -11.94 -16.03
C LEU A 435 -9.30 -10.93 -14.86
N VAL A 436 -8.12 -10.70 -14.30
CA VAL A 436 -7.85 -9.70 -13.25
C VAL A 436 -7.21 -8.43 -13.81
N GLY A 437 -7.31 -8.20 -15.12
CA GLY A 437 -6.81 -7.01 -15.79
C GLY A 437 -7.55 -5.74 -15.39
N PRO A 438 -7.20 -4.57 -15.99
CA PRO A 438 -7.75 -3.27 -15.60
C PRO A 438 -9.27 -3.15 -15.81
N SER A 439 -9.87 -3.96 -16.66
CA SER A 439 -11.34 -4.06 -16.86
C SER A 439 -11.96 -5.28 -16.19
N GLY A 440 -11.16 -6.11 -15.49
CA GLY A 440 -11.60 -7.28 -14.75
C GLY A 440 -11.74 -7.01 -13.24
N ASN A 441 -12.13 -8.06 -12.50
CA ASN A 441 -12.23 -8.02 -11.05
C ASN A 441 -11.96 -9.39 -10.43
N PHE A 442 -11.95 -9.49 -9.11
CA PHE A 442 -11.64 -10.71 -8.36
C PHE A 442 -12.87 -11.50 -7.91
N SER A 443 -14.09 -11.13 -8.35
CA SER A 443 -15.34 -11.79 -7.92
C SER A 443 -15.42 -13.27 -8.29
N MET A 444 -14.77 -13.66 -9.39
CA MET A 444 -14.79 -15.02 -9.93
C MET A 444 -14.02 -16.05 -9.11
N PHE A 445 -13.12 -15.62 -8.23
CA PHE A 445 -12.39 -16.54 -7.37
C PHE A 445 -13.29 -17.14 -6.30
N SER A 446 -13.04 -18.42 -5.93
CA SER A 446 -13.69 -19.05 -4.79
C SER A 446 -13.35 -18.33 -3.48
N ASP A 447 -14.20 -18.50 -2.46
CA ASP A 447 -13.95 -17.89 -1.13
C ASP A 447 -12.59 -18.33 -0.55
N PHE A 448 -12.20 -19.60 -0.77
CA PHE A 448 -10.88 -20.09 -0.36
C PHE A 448 -9.75 -19.29 -1.04
N SER A 449 -9.81 -19.11 -2.36
CA SER A 449 -8.79 -18.34 -3.08
C SER A 449 -8.79 -16.87 -2.69
N LYS A 450 -9.97 -16.28 -2.43
CA LYS A 450 -10.05 -14.91 -1.89
C LYS A 450 -9.36 -14.80 -0.52
N LEU A 451 -9.49 -15.80 0.35
CA LEU A 451 -8.78 -15.84 1.64
C LEU A 451 -7.26 -15.93 1.46
N VAL A 452 -6.78 -16.69 0.47
CA VAL A 452 -5.35 -16.73 0.12
C VAL A 452 -4.86 -15.36 -0.36
N LEU A 453 -5.61 -14.71 -1.25
CA LEU A 453 -5.27 -13.38 -1.76
C LEU A 453 -5.37 -12.29 -0.66
N ILE A 454 -6.30 -12.42 0.29
CA ILE A 454 -6.37 -11.58 1.51
C ILE A 454 -5.08 -11.73 2.33
N PHE A 455 -4.62 -12.96 2.53
CA PHE A 455 -3.33 -13.20 3.20
C PHE A 455 -2.18 -12.55 2.45
N ASP A 456 -2.13 -12.66 1.12
CA ASP A 456 -1.10 -12.05 0.28
C ASP A 456 -1.10 -10.51 0.41
N MET A 457 -2.27 -9.87 0.37
CA MET A 457 -2.40 -8.42 0.55
C MET A 457 -1.87 -7.95 1.91
N LEU A 458 -2.24 -8.66 2.99
CA LEU A 458 -1.73 -8.37 4.34
C LEU A 458 -0.23 -8.64 4.46
N ALA A 459 0.26 -9.75 3.90
CA ALA A 459 1.67 -10.12 3.91
C ALA A 459 2.53 -9.10 3.16
N GLY A 460 2.09 -8.66 1.99
CA GLY A 460 2.76 -7.61 1.21
C GLY A 460 2.85 -6.30 1.96
N ARG A 461 1.75 -5.84 2.54
CA ARG A 461 1.68 -4.57 3.28
C ARG A 461 2.52 -4.58 4.56
N LEU A 462 2.52 -5.69 5.30
CA LEU A 462 3.25 -5.88 6.55
C LEU A 462 4.69 -6.35 6.36
N GLU A 463 5.19 -6.39 5.12
CA GLU A 463 6.54 -6.84 4.79
C GLU A 463 6.84 -8.26 5.28
N LEU A 464 5.88 -9.17 5.17
CA LEU A 464 5.91 -10.62 5.39
C LEU A 464 6.08 -11.02 6.87
N PHE A 465 7.16 -10.60 7.53
CA PHE A 465 7.56 -11.12 8.84
C PHE A 465 6.56 -10.87 9.97
N PRO A 466 5.92 -9.70 10.13
CA PRO A 466 4.93 -9.48 11.18
C PRO A 466 3.75 -10.45 11.11
N LEU A 467 3.28 -10.76 9.89
CA LEU A 467 2.18 -11.70 9.69
C LEU A 467 2.64 -13.15 9.93
N LEU A 468 3.81 -13.55 9.41
CA LEU A 468 4.34 -14.89 9.59
C LEU A 468 4.61 -15.22 11.07
N LEU A 469 5.03 -14.25 11.88
CA LEU A 469 5.26 -14.44 13.30
C LEU A 469 4.00 -14.84 14.07
N LEU A 470 2.79 -14.52 13.57
CA LEU A 470 1.54 -14.97 14.21
C LEU A 470 1.40 -16.49 14.17
N PHE A 471 1.97 -17.17 13.17
CA PHE A 471 1.92 -18.62 13.01
C PHE A 471 3.01 -19.37 13.77
N VAL A 472 4.00 -18.67 14.35
CA VAL A 472 5.07 -19.29 15.12
C VAL A 472 4.63 -19.49 16.58
N PRO A 473 4.50 -20.75 17.09
CA PRO A 473 3.99 -21.00 18.45
C PRO A 473 4.80 -20.31 19.56
N ASN A 474 6.12 -20.18 19.37
CA ASN A 474 7.01 -19.53 20.32
C ASN A 474 6.73 -18.02 20.48
N THR A 475 6.05 -17.40 19.50
CA THR A 475 5.61 -16.00 19.61
C THR A 475 4.66 -15.80 20.78
N TRP A 476 3.83 -16.78 21.08
CA TRP A 476 2.76 -16.69 22.07
C TRP A 476 3.17 -17.13 23.50
N ARG A 477 4.33 -17.74 23.66
CA ARG A 477 4.81 -18.20 24.97
C ARG A 477 5.22 -17.03 25.86
N ARG A 478 4.90 -17.14 27.15
CA ARG A 478 5.48 -16.27 28.17
C ARG A 478 6.89 -16.77 28.50
N PHE A 479 7.86 -15.88 28.52
CA PHE A 479 9.16 -16.14 29.12
C PHE A 479 9.12 -15.67 30.55
#